data_499b09f6fdd49be91949144787f077aa
#
_entry.id   499b09f6fdd49be91949144787f077aa
#
_cell.length_a   1.000
_cell.length_b   1.000
_cell.length_c   1.000
_cell.angle_alpha   90.00
_cell.angle_beta   90.00
_cell.angle_gamma   90.00
#
_symmetry.space_group_name_H-M   'P 1'
#
loop_
_entity.id
_entity.type
_entity.pdbx_description
1 polymer ?
#
loop_
_entity_poly.entity_id
_entity_poly.type
_entity_poly.pdbx_seq_one_letter_code
_entity_poly.pdbx_strand_id
1 'polypeptide(L)'
;MAENIEYRIEHDTMGEVRVPANALYRAQTQRAVDNFPISGQTLESAHIRALALVKKAAATANEELQVLDAERAQAIREAADLVATGEYDEHFPIDVFQTGSGTSSNMNTNEVLATLATRSLESQGIEVHPNDHVNASQSSNDVFPTSVHVAVTEALVKELIPALEVLAASLEKKSAEFKDVVKSGRTHLMDATPITLGQEFSGYAATARYGIERVNASLPRVAEVPLGGTAVGTGINTPAGFSARVIELLAEETGLPLTEARNHFEAQANRDGLVEVSGQLRTLAYGLMKISNDIRWMGSGPNTGLGELHIPDLQPGSSIMPGKVNPVICEAAIMVAAQVIGNDATIALSSTNGAFELNVGIPVMAANLLQSIRLLANVSRVAAEKMIDGLSANVERCRFLAEASPSTVTPLNKLIGYEAAAKIAKYSVANKVTVRDAVVALGYVERGEVTEAQLDEALDVTKMLGNF
;
A
#
# COMPACT_ATOMS: atom_id res chain seq x y z
N MET A 1 37.07 -13.99 -0.61
CA MET A 1 37.56 -15.19 0.10
C MET A 1 36.30 -16.02 0.34
N ALA A 2 36.18 -17.24 -0.20
CA ALA A 2 35.07 -18.10 0.13
C ALA A 2 35.20 -18.47 1.63
N GLU A 3 34.24 -18.06 2.44
CA GLU A 3 34.16 -18.52 3.82
C GLU A 3 34.09 -20.03 3.82
N ASN A 4 34.89 -20.68 4.66
CA ASN A 4 34.90 -22.11 4.82
C ASN A 4 33.65 -22.48 5.64
N ILE A 5 32.51 -22.65 4.96
CA ILE A 5 31.23 -22.97 5.62
C ILE A 5 31.35 -24.39 6.15
N GLU A 6 31.29 -24.53 7.48
CA GLU A 6 31.14 -25.83 8.13
C GLU A 6 29.71 -26.35 7.95
N TYR A 7 29.57 -27.66 7.77
CA TYR A 7 28.26 -28.31 7.58
C TYR A 7 28.06 -29.41 8.62
N ARG A 8 26.82 -29.58 9.04
CA ARG A 8 26.34 -30.75 9.78
C ARG A 8 25.46 -31.60 8.89
N ILE A 9 25.30 -32.88 9.22
CA ILE A 9 24.39 -33.81 8.52
C ILE A 9 23.07 -33.83 9.29
N GLU A 10 22.01 -33.56 8.59
CA GLU A 10 20.63 -33.70 9.06
C GLU A 10 19.90 -34.78 8.27
N HIS A 11 18.78 -35.27 8.79
CA HIS A 11 17.99 -36.33 8.18
C HIS A 11 16.52 -35.93 8.10
N ASP A 12 15.87 -36.34 7.01
CA ASP A 12 14.43 -36.37 6.87
C ASP A 12 13.97 -37.67 6.26
N THR A 13 12.70 -37.81 5.91
CA THR A 13 12.13 -39.03 5.30
C THR A 13 12.73 -39.37 3.92
N MET A 14 13.47 -38.47 3.30
CA MET A 14 14.13 -38.64 2.01
C MET A 14 15.63 -38.99 2.14
N GLY A 15 16.19 -38.98 3.36
CA GLY A 15 17.59 -39.28 3.66
C GLY A 15 18.42 -38.11 4.16
N GLU A 16 19.73 -38.24 4.05
CA GLU A 16 20.71 -37.28 4.52
C GLU A 16 20.74 -35.97 3.69
N VAL A 17 20.97 -34.85 4.36
CA VAL A 17 21.23 -33.55 3.73
C VAL A 17 22.26 -32.75 4.54
N ARG A 18 23.14 -32.03 3.84
CA ARG A 18 24.15 -31.16 4.44
C ARG A 18 23.54 -29.80 4.72
N VAL A 19 23.52 -29.38 5.99
CA VAL A 19 23.00 -28.09 6.43
C VAL A 19 24.16 -27.27 7.00
N PRO A 20 24.26 -25.94 6.76
CA PRO A 20 25.27 -25.10 7.39
C PRO A 20 25.23 -25.27 8.91
N ALA A 21 26.39 -25.42 9.53
CA ALA A 21 26.48 -25.77 10.97
C ALA A 21 25.85 -24.71 11.89
N ASN A 22 25.90 -23.44 11.49
CA ASN A 22 25.31 -22.30 12.23
C ASN A 22 23.81 -22.12 11.97
N ALA A 23 23.23 -22.75 10.93
CA ALA A 23 21.82 -22.59 10.62
C ALA A 23 20.92 -23.16 11.73
N LEU A 24 19.83 -22.46 12.06
CA LEU A 24 18.82 -22.94 12.99
C LEU A 24 17.81 -23.85 12.32
N TYR A 25 17.65 -23.73 11.01
CA TYR A 25 16.82 -24.64 10.21
C TYR A 25 17.50 -25.98 10.00
N ARG A 26 16.72 -26.98 9.57
CA ARG A 26 17.14 -28.38 9.42
C ARG A 26 16.98 -28.86 7.96
N ALA A 27 16.79 -30.16 7.79
CA ALA A 27 16.80 -30.87 6.51
C ALA A 27 15.77 -30.38 5.50
N GLN A 28 14.51 -30.17 5.89
CA GLN A 28 13.45 -29.80 4.94
C GLN A 28 13.67 -28.38 4.39
N THR A 29 14.09 -27.45 5.23
CA THR A 29 14.46 -26.09 4.78
C THR A 29 15.62 -26.12 3.80
N GLN A 30 16.69 -26.87 4.10
CA GLN A 30 17.84 -26.97 3.20
C GLN A 30 17.44 -27.51 1.81
N ARG A 31 16.58 -28.54 1.77
CA ARG A 31 16.07 -29.03 0.48
C ARG A 31 15.29 -27.96 -0.29
N ALA A 32 14.53 -27.13 0.40
CA ALA A 32 13.81 -26.03 -0.24
C ALA A 32 14.77 -24.96 -0.77
N VAL A 33 15.83 -24.63 -0.03
CA VAL A 33 16.89 -23.72 -0.50
C VAL A 33 17.56 -24.27 -1.76
N ASP A 34 17.88 -25.56 -1.77
CA ASP A 34 18.53 -26.23 -2.90
C ASP A 34 17.58 -26.32 -4.13
N ASN A 35 16.28 -26.47 -3.91
CA ASN A 35 15.29 -26.63 -4.97
C ASN A 35 14.85 -25.31 -5.61
N PHE A 36 14.89 -24.18 -4.89
CA PHE A 36 14.30 -22.92 -5.32
C PHE A 36 15.30 -21.74 -5.41
N PRO A 37 16.47 -21.87 -6.07
CA PRO A 37 17.38 -20.75 -6.28
C PRO A 37 16.88 -19.87 -7.44
N ILE A 38 15.79 -19.10 -7.24
CA ILE A 38 15.05 -18.45 -8.34
C ILE A 38 15.26 -16.95 -8.34
N SER A 39 14.81 -16.22 -7.30
CA SER A 39 14.85 -14.76 -7.27
C SER A 39 15.86 -14.19 -6.26
N GLY A 40 16.20 -14.96 -5.23
CA GLY A 40 16.95 -14.49 -4.08
C GLY A 40 16.13 -13.62 -3.12
N GLN A 41 14.85 -13.42 -3.38
CA GLN A 41 13.94 -12.72 -2.47
C GLN A 41 13.37 -13.71 -1.45
N THR A 42 13.53 -13.40 -0.17
CA THR A 42 12.99 -14.20 0.95
C THR A 42 11.71 -13.56 1.51
N LEU A 43 11.09 -14.22 2.49
CA LEU A 43 9.95 -13.64 3.20
C LEU A 43 10.35 -12.32 3.89
N GLU A 44 9.43 -11.37 3.91
CA GLU A 44 9.61 -10.14 4.70
C GLU A 44 9.56 -10.43 6.20
N SER A 45 10.32 -9.67 7.00
CA SER A 45 10.35 -9.78 8.46
C SER A 45 8.95 -9.76 9.10
N ALA A 46 8.07 -8.92 8.60
CA ALA A 46 6.67 -8.86 9.06
C ALA A 46 5.92 -10.20 8.88
N HIS A 47 6.19 -10.92 7.80
CA HIS A 47 5.58 -12.24 7.57
C HIS A 47 6.21 -13.31 8.47
N ILE A 48 7.53 -13.30 8.64
CA ILE A 48 8.23 -14.20 9.57
C ILE A 48 7.70 -14.01 10.99
N ARG A 49 7.54 -12.74 11.41
CA ARG A 49 6.94 -12.38 12.70
C ARG A 49 5.52 -12.95 12.83
N ALA A 50 4.68 -12.81 11.83
CA ALA A 50 3.31 -13.34 11.86
C ALA A 50 3.29 -14.88 11.98
N LEU A 51 4.17 -15.59 11.25
CA LEU A 51 4.34 -17.05 11.39
C LEU A 51 4.72 -17.42 12.82
N ALA A 52 5.68 -16.73 13.41
CA ALA A 52 6.11 -16.96 14.81
C ALA A 52 4.96 -16.74 15.79
N LEU A 53 4.17 -15.67 15.65
CA LEU A 53 3.02 -15.39 16.51
C LEU A 53 1.93 -16.47 16.39
N VAL A 54 1.65 -16.96 15.16
CA VAL A 54 0.72 -18.09 14.97
C VAL A 54 1.21 -19.33 15.72
N LYS A 55 2.51 -19.65 15.66
CA LYS A 55 3.09 -20.79 16.37
C LYS A 55 3.05 -20.61 17.88
N LYS A 56 3.30 -19.41 18.37
CA LYS A 56 3.18 -19.05 19.80
C LYS A 56 1.77 -19.30 20.32
N ALA A 57 0.77 -18.77 19.62
CA ALA A 57 -0.63 -18.94 19.99
C ALA A 57 -1.07 -20.40 19.89
N ALA A 58 -0.62 -21.13 18.86
CA ALA A 58 -0.88 -22.56 18.70
C ALA A 58 -0.27 -23.39 19.84
N ALA A 59 0.95 -23.09 20.29
CA ALA A 59 1.57 -23.76 21.44
C ALA A 59 0.78 -23.54 22.71
N THR A 60 0.30 -22.32 22.96
CA THR A 60 -0.56 -22.00 24.12
C THR A 60 -1.87 -22.79 24.07
N ALA A 61 -2.57 -22.78 22.93
CA ALA A 61 -3.83 -23.50 22.80
C ALA A 61 -3.64 -25.03 22.92
N ASN A 62 -2.55 -25.58 22.37
CA ASN A 62 -2.23 -27.00 22.48
C ASN A 62 -1.88 -27.42 23.94
N GLU A 63 -1.24 -26.55 24.74
CA GLU A 63 -1.04 -26.80 26.16
C GLU A 63 -2.37 -26.81 26.91
N GLU A 64 -3.20 -25.79 26.73
CA GLU A 64 -4.52 -25.69 27.37
C GLU A 64 -5.44 -26.87 27.02
N LEU A 65 -5.32 -27.40 25.79
CA LEU A 65 -6.07 -28.56 25.29
C LEU A 65 -5.38 -29.92 25.55
N GLN A 66 -4.27 -29.93 26.30
CA GLN A 66 -3.52 -31.12 26.69
C GLN A 66 -2.93 -31.93 25.50
N VAL A 67 -2.66 -31.25 24.40
CA VAL A 67 -1.95 -31.82 23.23
C VAL A 67 -0.44 -31.75 23.41
N LEU A 68 0.05 -30.66 24.03
CA LEU A 68 1.45 -30.47 24.40
C LEU A 68 1.62 -30.41 25.93
N ASP A 69 2.76 -30.89 26.41
CA ASP A 69 3.19 -30.67 27.80
C ASP A 69 3.64 -29.20 27.99
N ALA A 70 3.61 -28.75 29.24
CA ALA A 70 3.91 -27.37 29.62
C ALA A 70 5.34 -26.96 29.27
N GLU A 71 6.32 -27.85 29.45
CA GLU A 71 7.74 -27.58 29.22
C GLU A 71 8.00 -27.29 27.75
N ARG A 72 7.50 -28.14 26.83
CA ARG A 72 7.65 -27.92 25.39
C ARG A 72 6.84 -26.72 24.91
N ALA A 73 5.62 -26.54 25.39
CA ALA A 73 4.78 -25.41 25.02
C ALA A 73 5.45 -24.08 25.40
N GLN A 74 5.99 -23.98 26.62
CA GLN A 74 6.71 -22.78 27.09
C GLN A 74 7.96 -22.51 26.23
N ALA A 75 8.77 -23.53 25.95
CA ALA A 75 9.97 -23.37 25.12
C ALA A 75 9.65 -22.94 23.69
N ILE A 76 8.55 -23.41 23.10
CA ILE A 76 8.08 -22.97 21.78
C ILE A 76 7.63 -21.50 21.81
N ARG A 77 6.90 -21.08 22.84
CA ARG A 77 6.49 -19.65 23.00
C ARG A 77 7.70 -18.74 23.10
N GLU A 78 8.68 -19.07 23.93
CA GLU A 78 9.91 -18.29 24.08
C GLU A 78 10.71 -18.22 22.78
N ALA A 79 10.83 -19.33 22.06
CA ALA A 79 11.46 -19.38 20.74
C ALA A 79 10.72 -18.52 19.71
N ALA A 80 9.38 -18.52 19.74
CA ALA A 80 8.57 -17.71 18.85
C ALA A 80 8.73 -16.20 19.17
N ASP A 81 8.81 -15.82 20.44
CA ASP A 81 9.08 -14.44 20.83
C ASP A 81 10.45 -13.96 20.33
N LEU A 82 11.48 -14.78 20.39
CA LEU A 82 12.80 -14.48 19.85
C LEU A 82 12.73 -14.26 18.32
N VAL A 83 12.09 -15.17 17.59
CA VAL A 83 11.94 -15.03 16.13
C VAL A 83 11.13 -13.79 15.76
N ALA A 84 10.10 -13.47 16.53
CA ALA A 84 9.27 -12.30 16.29
C ALA A 84 10.00 -10.94 16.42
N THR A 85 11.21 -10.91 17.01
CA THR A 85 12.05 -9.69 17.07
C THR A 85 12.65 -9.30 15.72
N GLY A 86 12.76 -10.23 14.76
CA GLY A 86 13.46 -10.08 13.50
C GLY A 86 14.97 -10.36 13.55
N GLU A 87 15.54 -10.61 14.72
CA GLU A 87 16.98 -10.90 14.86
C GLU A 87 17.41 -12.25 14.25
N TYR A 88 16.44 -13.09 13.91
CA TYR A 88 16.65 -14.43 13.35
C TYR A 88 16.24 -14.56 11.89
N ASP A 89 15.95 -13.46 11.20
CA ASP A 89 15.46 -13.45 9.81
C ASP A 89 16.43 -14.14 8.83
N GLU A 90 17.74 -14.12 9.11
CA GLU A 90 18.76 -14.82 8.32
C GLU A 90 18.57 -16.34 8.26
N HIS A 91 17.83 -16.91 9.21
CA HIS A 91 17.50 -18.35 9.26
C HIS A 91 16.23 -18.71 8.46
N PHE A 92 15.70 -17.77 7.67
CA PHE A 92 14.57 -17.96 6.76
C PHE A 92 15.00 -17.70 5.29
N PRO A 93 15.91 -18.55 4.75
CA PRO A 93 16.58 -18.30 3.47
C PRO A 93 15.78 -18.73 2.25
N ILE A 94 14.58 -19.26 2.41
CA ILE A 94 13.79 -19.83 1.31
C ILE A 94 13.27 -18.72 0.41
N ASP A 95 13.45 -18.91 -0.91
CA ASP A 95 12.94 -17.99 -1.94
C ASP A 95 11.41 -17.88 -1.89
N VAL A 96 10.86 -16.70 -2.22
CA VAL A 96 9.41 -16.48 -2.35
C VAL A 96 8.80 -17.43 -3.38
N PHE A 97 9.51 -17.72 -4.47
CA PHE A 97 9.08 -18.71 -5.46
C PHE A 97 9.41 -20.11 -4.98
N GLN A 98 8.52 -20.67 -4.17
CA GLN A 98 8.65 -21.94 -3.46
C GLN A 98 7.40 -22.82 -3.64
N THR A 99 7.21 -23.83 -2.79
CA THR A 99 5.97 -24.59 -2.72
C THR A 99 4.77 -23.65 -2.57
N GLY A 100 3.84 -23.70 -3.51
CA GLY A 100 2.77 -22.69 -3.67
C GLY A 100 1.81 -22.53 -2.50
N SER A 101 1.71 -23.54 -1.62
CA SER A 101 0.97 -23.48 -0.35
C SER A 101 1.76 -22.83 0.80
N GLY A 102 3.06 -22.50 0.59
CA GLY A 102 3.95 -22.01 1.63
C GLY A 102 4.47 -23.08 2.60
N THR A 103 4.31 -24.36 2.27
CA THR A 103 4.78 -25.45 3.13
C THR A 103 6.26 -25.35 3.45
N SER A 104 7.09 -24.97 2.48
CA SER A 104 8.52 -24.79 2.73
C SER A 104 8.81 -23.80 3.84
N SER A 105 8.18 -22.64 3.82
CA SER A 105 8.35 -21.60 4.87
C SER A 105 7.70 -21.99 6.20
N ASN A 106 6.55 -22.68 6.19
CA ASN A 106 5.97 -23.22 7.42
C ASN A 106 6.93 -24.23 8.09
N MET A 107 7.54 -25.13 7.30
CA MET A 107 8.50 -26.09 7.84
C MET A 107 9.78 -25.38 8.29
N ASN A 108 10.25 -24.36 7.58
CA ASN A 108 11.37 -23.52 8.02
C ASN A 108 11.10 -22.93 9.42
N THR A 109 9.91 -22.36 9.62
CA THR A 109 9.51 -21.83 10.94
C THR A 109 9.50 -22.92 12.00
N ASN A 110 8.91 -24.09 11.68
CA ASN A 110 8.88 -25.21 12.60
C ASN A 110 10.28 -25.67 12.99
N GLU A 111 11.21 -25.79 12.05
CA GLU A 111 12.58 -26.25 12.27
C GLU A 111 13.39 -25.24 13.11
N VAL A 112 13.26 -23.94 12.82
CA VAL A 112 13.92 -22.87 13.58
C VAL A 112 13.42 -22.85 15.05
N LEU A 113 12.10 -22.83 15.23
CA LEU A 113 11.50 -22.82 16.57
C LEU A 113 11.84 -24.11 17.34
N ALA A 114 11.78 -25.29 16.71
CA ALA A 114 12.15 -26.54 17.34
C ALA A 114 13.63 -26.56 17.79
N THR A 115 14.52 -25.97 16.99
CA THR A 115 15.94 -25.89 17.32
C THR A 115 16.18 -24.97 18.51
N LEU A 116 15.58 -23.77 18.54
CA LEU A 116 15.68 -22.85 19.64
C LEU A 116 15.07 -23.42 20.92
N ALA A 117 13.88 -23.98 20.86
CA ALA A 117 13.21 -24.61 21.97
C ALA A 117 13.98 -25.82 22.55
N THR A 118 14.54 -26.68 21.68
CA THR A 118 15.39 -27.80 22.14
C THR A 118 16.63 -27.31 22.86
N ARG A 119 17.29 -26.24 22.37
CA ARG A 119 18.46 -25.66 23.04
C ARG A 119 18.10 -25.10 24.42
N SER A 120 16.94 -24.49 24.60
CA SER A 120 16.52 -23.99 25.92
C SER A 120 16.23 -25.10 26.95
N LEU A 121 15.86 -26.30 26.45
CA LEU A 121 15.55 -27.48 27.26
C LEU A 121 16.71 -28.51 27.36
N GLU A 122 17.90 -28.17 26.81
CA GLU A 122 19.04 -29.09 26.77
C GLU A 122 19.43 -29.64 28.13
N SER A 123 19.42 -28.80 29.17
CA SER A 123 19.73 -29.21 30.57
C SER A 123 18.75 -30.23 31.14
N GLN A 124 17.55 -30.32 30.59
CA GLN A 124 16.49 -31.26 30.99
C GLN A 124 16.46 -32.51 30.13
N GLY A 125 17.25 -32.56 29.05
CA GLY A 125 17.25 -33.67 28.07
C GLY A 125 15.95 -33.78 27.27
N ILE A 126 15.21 -32.70 27.14
CA ILE A 126 13.92 -32.67 26.40
C ILE A 126 14.16 -32.15 24.97
N GLU A 127 13.69 -32.90 23.99
CA GLU A 127 13.71 -32.51 22.58
C GLU A 127 12.36 -31.96 22.12
N VAL A 128 12.37 -30.92 21.29
CA VAL A 128 11.20 -30.39 20.59
C VAL A 128 11.28 -30.79 19.11
N HIS A 129 10.26 -31.50 18.63
CA HIS A 129 10.18 -31.96 17.25
C HIS A 129 9.39 -30.96 16.39
N PRO A 130 9.86 -30.60 15.15
CA PRO A 130 9.22 -29.61 14.29
C PRO A 130 7.76 -29.97 13.93
N ASN A 131 7.50 -31.25 13.58
CA ASN A 131 6.17 -31.70 13.17
C ASN A 131 5.27 -32.05 14.36
N ASP A 132 5.79 -32.85 15.30
CA ASP A 132 4.96 -33.43 16.37
C ASP A 132 4.60 -32.43 17.46
N HIS A 133 5.46 -31.41 17.67
CA HIS A 133 5.27 -30.43 18.75
C HIS A 133 4.96 -29.04 18.17
N VAL A 134 5.85 -28.45 17.35
CA VAL A 134 5.66 -27.06 16.85
C VAL A 134 4.45 -26.97 15.91
N ASN A 135 4.25 -28.01 15.06
CA ASN A 135 3.14 -28.06 14.10
C ASN A 135 1.91 -28.83 14.60
N ALA A 136 1.87 -29.22 15.88
CA ALA A 136 0.73 -29.96 16.45
C ALA A 136 -0.60 -29.26 16.17
N SER A 137 -1.65 -30.01 15.82
CA SER A 137 -3.00 -29.51 15.48
C SER A 137 -3.08 -28.60 14.25
N GLN A 138 -2.06 -28.53 13.41
CA GLN A 138 -1.92 -27.59 12.31
C GLN A 138 -1.57 -28.28 11.00
N SER A 139 -1.78 -27.56 9.89
CA SER A 139 -1.23 -27.87 8.55
C SER A 139 -0.60 -26.62 7.97
N SER A 140 0.35 -26.76 7.05
CA SER A 140 0.85 -25.64 6.24
C SER A 140 -0.28 -24.94 5.48
N ASN A 141 -1.30 -25.71 5.10
CA ASN A 141 -2.41 -25.25 4.26
C ASN A 141 -3.34 -24.24 4.96
N ASP A 142 -3.40 -24.27 6.29
CA ASP A 142 -4.15 -23.29 7.09
C ASP A 142 -3.25 -22.28 7.81
N VAL A 143 -2.09 -22.70 8.31
CA VAL A 143 -1.16 -21.83 9.06
C VAL A 143 -0.51 -20.78 8.19
N PHE A 144 0.06 -21.16 7.03
CA PHE A 144 0.77 -20.21 6.20
C PHE A 144 -0.16 -19.09 5.69
N PRO A 145 -1.33 -19.39 5.09
CA PRO A 145 -2.25 -18.31 4.73
C PRO A 145 -2.77 -17.52 5.93
N THR A 146 -2.98 -18.12 7.10
CA THR A 146 -3.32 -17.39 8.32
C THR A 146 -2.25 -16.35 8.64
N SER A 147 -0.97 -16.72 8.58
CA SER A 147 0.12 -15.77 8.84
C SER A 147 0.15 -14.62 7.81
N VAL A 148 -0.20 -14.87 6.55
CA VAL A 148 -0.36 -13.83 5.52
C VAL A 148 -1.47 -12.86 5.90
N HIS A 149 -2.64 -13.38 6.29
CA HIS A 149 -3.77 -12.55 6.72
C HIS A 149 -3.43 -11.70 7.94
N VAL A 150 -2.71 -12.28 8.94
CA VAL A 150 -2.24 -11.56 10.13
C VAL A 150 -1.26 -10.44 9.75
N ALA A 151 -0.22 -10.75 8.95
CA ALA A 151 0.79 -9.77 8.54
C ALA A 151 0.17 -8.63 7.72
N VAL A 152 -0.71 -8.96 6.76
CA VAL A 152 -1.40 -7.97 5.93
C VAL A 152 -2.31 -7.09 6.77
N THR A 153 -3.13 -7.67 7.66
CA THR A 153 -4.03 -6.91 8.53
C THR A 153 -3.23 -5.98 9.45
N GLU A 154 -2.13 -6.46 10.02
CA GLU A 154 -1.25 -5.64 10.87
C GLU A 154 -0.65 -4.47 10.10
N ALA A 155 -0.11 -4.69 8.92
CA ALA A 155 0.47 -3.66 8.07
C ALA A 155 -0.59 -2.62 7.62
N LEU A 156 -1.81 -3.05 7.31
CA LEU A 156 -2.91 -2.14 6.99
C LEU A 156 -3.26 -1.23 8.17
N VAL A 157 -3.47 -1.82 9.35
CA VAL A 157 -3.97 -1.12 10.56
C VAL A 157 -2.89 -0.25 11.19
N LYS A 158 -1.66 -0.76 11.31
CA LYS A 158 -0.58 -0.10 12.05
C LYS A 158 0.32 0.79 11.21
N GLU A 159 0.36 0.58 9.88
CA GLU A 159 1.26 1.32 8.99
C GLU A 159 0.53 2.15 7.94
N LEU A 160 -0.31 1.52 7.10
CA LEU A 160 -0.90 2.20 5.94
C LEU A 160 -1.97 3.22 6.35
N ILE A 161 -2.94 2.82 7.17
CA ILE A 161 -4.02 3.73 7.59
C ILE A 161 -3.45 4.98 8.28
N PRO A 162 -2.53 4.86 9.28
CA PRO A 162 -1.90 6.05 9.86
C PRO A 162 -1.13 6.91 8.87
N ALA A 163 -0.47 6.30 7.88
CA ALA A 163 0.25 7.06 6.84
C ALA A 163 -0.69 7.83 5.92
N LEU A 164 -1.83 7.25 5.57
CA LEU A 164 -2.87 7.91 4.78
C LEU A 164 -3.55 9.03 5.56
N GLU A 165 -3.72 8.89 6.88
CA GLU A 165 -4.21 9.97 7.76
C GLU A 165 -3.27 11.19 7.73
N VAL A 166 -1.96 10.96 7.79
CA VAL A 166 -0.96 12.03 7.68
C VAL A 166 -1.06 12.71 6.30
N LEU A 167 -1.15 11.93 5.23
CA LEU A 167 -1.30 12.46 3.87
C LEU A 167 -2.57 13.29 3.71
N ALA A 168 -3.71 12.77 4.18
CA ALA A 168 -4.99 13.47 4.11
C ALA A 168 -4.97 14.79 4.89
N ALA A 169 -4.42 14.78 6.11
CA ALA A 169 -4.31 15.97 6.95
C ALA A 169 -3.43 17.07 6.30
N SER A 170 -2.30 16.69 5.67
CA SER A 170 -1.44 17.63 4.94
C SER A 170 -2.18 18.25 3.74
N LEU A 171 -2.95 17.45 3.00
CA LEU A 171 -3.75 17.93 1.87
C LEU A 171 -4.88 18.85 2.32
N GLU A 172 -5.57 18.51 3.41
CA GLU A 172 -6.63 19.35 4.02
C GLU A 172 -6.07 20.70 4.49
N LYS A 173 -4.90 20.70 5.12
CA LYS A 173 -4.19 21.92 5.53
C LYS A 173 -3.89 22.80 4.34
N LYS A 174 -3.38 22.25 3.23
CA LYS A 174 -3.12 23.01 2.00
C LYS A 174 -4.39 23.48 1.32
N SER A 175 -5.47 22.69 1.35
CA SER A 175 -6.78 23.14 0.88
C SER A 175 -7.24 24.41 1.62
N ALA A 176 -7.10 24.45 2.94
CA ALA A 176 -7.44 25.62 3.75
C ALA A 176 -6.50 26.81 3.50
N GLU A 177 -5.18 26.54 3.35
CA GLU A 177 -4.16 27.59 3.08
C GLU A 177 -4.41 28.26 1.72
N PHE A 178 -4.78 27.50 0.70
CA PHE A 178 -4.95 27.98 -0.67
C PHE A 178 -6.40 28.34 -1.04
N LYS A 179 -7.30 28.44 -0.06
CA LYS A 179 -8.74 28.62 -0.30
C LYS A 179 -9.09 29.85 -1.16
N ASP A 180 -8.29 30.93 -1.07
CA ASP A 180 -8.50 32.19 -1.76
C ASP A 180 -7.58 32.37 -2.99
N VAL A 181 -6.76 31.39 -3.33
CA VAL A 181 -5.85 31.44 -4.47
C VAL A 181 -6.59 31.05 -5.74
N VAL A 182 -7.02 32.02 -6.52
CA VAL A 182 -7.72 31.80 -7.78
C VAL A 182 -6.74 31.32 -8.85
N LYS A 183 -7.11 30.28 -9.58
CA LYS A 183 -6.35 29.70 -10.69
C LYS A 183 -7.25 29.31 -11.85
N SER A 184 -6.68 29.05 -13.03
CA SER A 184 -7.41 28.45 -14.14
C SER A 184 -7.72 26.96 -13.81
N GLY A 185 -8.99 26.57 -13.93
CA GLY A 185 -9.34 25.17 -14.06
C GLY A 185 -8.87 24.63 -15.40
N ARG A 186 -8.64 23.32 -15.49
CA ARG A 186 -8.26 22.64 -16.73
C ARG A 186 -9.01 21.34 -16.90
N THR A 187 -9.60 21.15 -18.09
CA THR A 187 -10.15 19.86 -18.52
C THR A 187 -9.47 19.47 -19.82
N HIS A 188 -9.06 18.22 -19.99
CA HIS A 188 -8.25 17.77 -21.14
C HIS A 188 -6.91 18.54 -21.30
N LEU A 189 -6.37 19.09 -20.22
CA LEU A 189 -5.27 20.07 -20.19
C LEU A 189 -5.55 21.40 -20.94
N MET A 190 -6.81 21.63 -21.33
CA MET A 190 -7.25 22.89 -21.96
C MET A 190 -7.84 23.81 -20.91
N ASP A 191 -7.76 25.11 -21.18
CA ASP A 191 -8.29 26.16 -20.32
C ASP A 191 -9.77 25.97 -20.03
N ALA A 192 -10.14 26.02 -18.75
CA ALA A 192 -11.51 25.92 -18.28
C ALA A 192 -11.82 27.09 -17.34
N THR A 193 -13.01 27.10 -16.77
CA THR A 193 -13.45 28.15 -15.84
C THR A 193 -12.59 28.17 -14.58
N PRO A 194 -12.43 29.35 -13.95
CA PRO A 194 -11.65 29.49 -12.72
C PRO A 194 -12.15 28.61 -11.58
N ILE A 195 -11.18 28.15 -10.78
CA ILE A 195 -11.37 27.52 -9.48
C ILE A 195 -10.41 28.15 -8.47
N THR A 196 -10.48 27.78 -7.21
CA THR A 196 -9.37 28.04 -6.30
C THR A 196 -8.43 26.84 -6.22
N LEU A 197 -7.16 27.11 -5.93
CA LEU A 197 -6.18 26.08 -5.64
C LEU A 197 -6.60 25.26 -4.41
N GLY A 198 -7.26 25.92 -3.43
CA GLY A 198 -7.84 25.24 -2.26
C GLY A 198 -8.94 24.24 -2.64
N GLN A 199 -9.82 24.55 -3.61
CA GLN A 199 -10.81 23.62 -4.13
C GLN A 199 -10.15 22.40 -4.80
N GLU A 200 -9.07 22.60 -5.56
CA GLU A 200 -8.31 21.51 -6.17
C GLU A 200 -7.69 20.60 -5.11
N PHE A 201 -7.02 21.15 -4.10
CA PHE A 201 -6.45 20.39 -2.98
C PHE A 201 -7.53 19.70 -2.11
N SER A 202 -8.73 20.26 -2.01
CA SER A 202 -9.85 19.58 -1.33
C SER A 202 -10.24 18.26 -2.02
N GLY A 203 -10.19 18.23 -3.36
CA GLY A 203 -10.40 17.02 -4.14
C GLY A 203 -9.31 15.97 -3.89
N TYR A 204 -8.05 16.40 -3.74
CA TYR A 204 -6.95 15.49 -3.37
C TYR A 204 -7.09 14.94 -1.96
N ALA A 205 -7.49 15.77 -1.00
CA ALA A 205 -7.76 15.36 0.38
C ALA A 205 -8.91 14.34 0.43
N ALA A 206 -10.00 14.59 -0.29
CA ALA A 206 -11.11 13.65 -0.40
C ALA A 206 -10.68 12.30 -0.99
N THR A 207 -9.78 12.30 -2.00
CA THR A 207 -9.21 11.06 -2.56
C THR A 207 -8.49 10.24 -1.50
N ALA A 208 -7.69 10.87 -0.65
CA ALA A 208 -6.98 10.21 0.46
C ALA A 208 -7.97 9.67 1.51
N ARG A 209 -8.98 10.47 1.92
CA ARG A 209 -10.02 10.05 2.88
C ARG A 209 -10.82 8.85 2.38
N TYR A 210 -11.29 8.89 1.14
CA TYR A 210 -12.00 7.74 0.53
C TYR A 210 -11.10 6.51 0.41
N GLY A 211 -9.78 6.72 0.26
CA GLY A 211 -8.81 5.64 0.31
C GLY A 211 -8.78 4.94 1.66
N ILE A 212 -8.76 5.69 2.76
CA ILE A 212 -8.84 5.15 4.13
C ILE A 212 -10.13 4.37 4.33
N GLU A 213 -11.27 4.91 3.88
CA GLU A 213 -12.56 4.23 3.97
C GLU A 213 -12.57 2.89 3.23
N ARG A 214 -11.98 2.84 2.01
CA ARG A 214 -11.87 1.62 1.22
C ARG A 214 -11.03 0.56 1.92
N VAL A 215 -9.88 0.93 2.49
CA VAL A 215 -9.05 0.01 3.25
C VAL A 215 -9.80 -0.52 4.46
N ASN A 216 -10.43 0.36 5.25
CA ASN A 216 -11.23 -0.04 6.41
C ASN A 216 -12.38 -0.99 6.02
N ALA A 217 -13.05 -0.76 4.90
CA ALA A 217 -14.14 -1.62 4.42
C ALA A 217 -13.69 -3.03 4.02
N SER A 218 -12.41 -3.24 3.71
CA SER A 218 -11.84 -4.55 3.39
C SER A 218 -11.36 -5.33 4.62
N LEU A 219 -11.10 -4.65 5.76
CA LEU A 219 -10.58 -5.27 6.97
C LEU A 219 -11.39 -6.48 7.46
N PRO A 220 -12.73 -6.48 7.53
CA PRO A 220 -13.48 -7.62 8.03
C PRO A 220 -13.26 -8.92 7.24
N ARG A 221 -12.93 -8.82 5.94
CA ARG A 221 -12.70 -9.97 5.07
C ARG A 221 -11.24 -10.43 5.06
N VAL A 222 -10.30 -9.51 5.14
CA VAL A 222 -8.87 -9.87 5.22
C VAL A 222 -8.48 -10.34 6.62
N ALA A 223 -9.17 -9.90 7.66
CA ALA A 223 -8.96 -10.36 9.04
C ALA A 223 -9.63 -11.71 9.35
N GLU A 224 -10.40 -12.27 8.43
CA GLU A 224 -10.98 -13.61 8.53
C GLU A 224 -9.94 -14.66 8.10
N VAL A 225 -9.48 -15.50 9.05
CA VAL A 225 -8.34 -16.38 8.86
C VAL A 225 -8.73 -17.85 8.70
N PRO A 226 -8.02 -18.64 7.85
CA PRO A 226 -8.36 -20.04 7.55
C PRO A 226 -7.91 -21.04 8.62
N LEU A 227 -7.26 -20.62 9.70
CA LEU A 227 -6.75 -21.50 10.74
C LEU A 227 -7.83 -22.42 11.29
N GLY A 228 -7.51 -23.70 11.46
CA GLY A 228 -8.42 -24.75 11.92
C GLY A 228 -8.95 -25.65 10.81
N GLY A 229 -8.85 -25.26 9.54
CA GLY A 229 -9.23 -26.10 8.40
C GLY A 229 -8.26 -27.26 8.13
N THR A 230 -7.04 -27.14 8.63
CA THR A 230 -5.93 -28.10 8.42
C THR A 230 -5.67 -28.44 6.96
N ALA A 231 -5.72 -29.71 6.56
CA ALA A 231 -5.30 -30.13 5.23
C ALA A 231 -6.22 -29.65 4.10
N VAL A 232 -7.54 -29.75 4.26
CA VAL A 232 -8.54 -29.54 3.20
C VAL A 232 -9.81 -28.80 3.68
N GLY A 233 -9.80 -28.23 4.88
CA GLY A 233 -10.95 -27.52 5.43
C GLY A 233 -11.79 -28.29 6.45
N THR A 234 -11.48 -29.57 6.69
CA THR A 234 -12.26 -30.45 7.59
C THR A 234 -11.80 -30.41 9.03
N GLY A 235 -10.65 -29.79 9.33
CA GLY A 235 -10.08 -29.74 10.68
C GLY A 235 -9.57 -31.09 11.20
N ILE A 236 -9.14 -32.00 10.31
CA ILE A 236 -8.62 -33.30 10.73
C ILE A 236 -7.42 -33.15 11.66
N ASN A 237 -7.37 -33.95 12.74
CA ASN A 237 -6.34 -33.95 13.77
C ASN A 237 -6.30 -32.66 14.64
N THR A 238 -7.34 -31.83 14.60
CA THR A 238 -7.46 -30.63 15.43
C THR A 238 -8.44 -30.88 16.58
N PRO A 239 -8.06 -30.66 17.84
CA PRO A 239 -9.00 -30.79 18.95
C PRO A 239 -10.07 -29.69 18.90
N ALA A 240 -11.24 -29.99 19.44
CA ALA A 240 -12.32 -29.02 19.49
C ALA A 240 -11.90 -27.76 20.27
N GLY A 241 -12.19 -26.58 19.70
CA GLY A 241 -11.87 -25.28 20.31
C GLY A 241 -10.48 -24.75 19.97
N PHE A 242 -9.60 -25.52 19.34
CA PHE A 242 -8.23 -25.10 19.01
C PHE A 242 -8.22 -23.82 18.14
N SER A 243 -8.94 -23.82 17.03
CA SER A 243 -8.98 -22.70 16.09
C SER A 243 -9.43 -21.41 16.77
N ALA A 244 -10.59 -21.46 17.44
CA ALA A 244 -11.14 -20.29 18.14
C ALA A 244 -10.17 -19.74 19.18
N ARG A 245 -9.52 -20.62 19.97
CA ARG A 245 -8.58 -20.19 21.00
C ARG A 245 -7.30 -19.57 20.44
N VAL A 246 -6.74 -20.13 19.38
CA VAL A 246 -5.55 -19.56 18.71
C VAL A 246 -5.88 -18.16 18.14
N ILE A 247 -7.02 -18.00 17.50
CA ILE A 247 -7.43 -16.72 16.90
C ILE A 247 -7.67 -15.68 18.00
N GLU A 248 -8.30 -16.05 19.11
CA GLU A 248 -8.47 -15.19 20.28
C GLU A 248 -7.12 -14.70 20.80
N LEU A 249 -6.15 -15.61 21.04
CA LEU A 249 -4.81 -15.28 21.49
C LEU A 249 -4.07 -14.34 20.52
N LEU A 250 -4.18 -14.60 19.22
CA LEU A 250 -3.59 -13.75 18.20
C LEU A 250 -4.22 -12.35 18.20
N ALA A 251 -5.55 -12.27 18.31
CA ALA A 251 -6.27 -11.00 18.35
C ALA A 251 -5.90 -10.18 19.59
N GLU A 252 -5.79 -10.84 20.75
CA GLU A 252 -5.35 -10.21 22.01
C GLU A 252 -3.91 -9.67 21.92
N GLU A 253 -2.97 -10.49 21.43
CA GLU A 253 -1.56 -10.10 21.37
C GLU A 253 -1.28 -9.00 20.33
N THR A 254 -1.97 -9.06 19.17
CA THR A 254 -1.74 -8.11 18.08
C THR A 254 -2.62 -6.87 18.15
N GLY A 255 -3.75 -6.93 18.87
CA GLY A 255 -4.78 -5.90 18.86
C GLY A 255 -5.54 -5.82 17.53
N LEU A 256 -5.49 -6.88 16.70
CA LEU A 256 -6.13 -6.92 15.40
C LEU A 256 -7.54 -7.54 15.47
N PRO A 257 -8.47 -7.16 14.60
CA PRO A 257 -9.85 -7.68 14.58
C PRO A 257 -9.94 -9.05 13.88
N LEU A 258 -9.06 -9.99 14.26
CA LEU A 258 -9.00 -11.32 13.63
C LEU A 258 -10.24 -12.14 13.99
N THR A 259 -10.75 -12.87 13.02
CA THR A 259 -11.90 -13.77 13.17
C THR A 259 -11.66 -15.10 12.45
N GLU A 260 -12.32 -16.16 12.92
CA GLU A 260 -12.29 -17.47 12.26
C GLU A 260 -13.06 -17.42 10.93
N ALA A 261 -12.57 -18.12 9.93
CA ALA A 261 -13.24 -18.25 8.64
C ALA A 261 -14.64 -18.82 8.81
N ARG A 262 -15.65 -18.15 8.24
CA ARG A 262 -17.04 -18.64 8.20
C ARG A 262 -17.18 -19.94 7.42
N ASN A 263 -16.25 -20.19 6.51
CA ASN A 263 -16.16 -21.41 5.70
C ASN A 263 -14.69 -21.74 5.39
N HIS A 264 -14.16 -22.75 6.03
CA HIS A 264 -12.76 -23.18 5.87
C HIS A 264 -12.44 -23.70 4.46
N PHE A 265 -13.42 -24.26 3.74
CA PHE A 265 -13.22 -24.75 2.37
C PHE A 265 -13.00 -23.58 1.41
N GLU A 266 -13.83 -22.53 1.53
CA GLU A 266 -13.62 -21.28 0.76
C GLU A 266 -12.29 -20.63 1.14
N ALA A 267 -12.02 -20.46 2.44
CA ALA A 267 -10.86 -19.76 2.95
C ALA A 267 -9.51 -20.42 2.57
N GLN A 268 -9.47 -21.72 2.28
CA GLN A 268 -8.27 -22.44 1.81
C GLN A 268 -8.15 -22.51 0.29
N ALA A 269 -9.28 -22.63 -0.41
CA ALA A 269 -9.30 -22.73 -1.87
C ALA A 269 -9.17 -21.36 -2.56
N ASN A 270 -9.76 -20.32 -1.96
CA ASN A 270 -9.79 -18.96 -2.50
C ASN A 270 -8.88 -18.02 -1.69
N ARG A 271 -8.57 -16.85 -2.26
CA ARG A 271 -7.79 -15.77 -1.62
C ARG A 271 -8.48 -14.43 -1.83
N ASP A 272 -9.80 -14.43 -1.90
CA ASP A 272 -10.60 -13.27 -2.31
C ASP A 272 -10.38 -12.05 -1.39
N GLY A 273 -10.21 -12.25 -0.08
CA GLY A 273 -9.89 -11.18 0.86
C GLY A 273 -8.56 -10.48 0.57
N LEU A 274 -7.54 -11.24 0.14
CA LEU A 274 -6.24 -10.68 -0.26
C LEU A 274 -6.33 -9.92 -1.60
N VAL A 275 -7.07 -10.47 -2.56
CA VAL A 275 -7.32 -9.84 -3.87
C VAL A 275 -8.11 -8.55 -3.71
N GLU A 276 -9.13 -8.54 -2.85
CA GLU A 276 -9.91 -7.35 -2.54
C GLU A 276 -9.03 -6.22 -1.99
N VAL A 277 -8.21 -6.51 -0.98
CA VAL A 277 -7.25 -5.55 -0.43
C VAL A 277 -6.35 -5.02 -1.54
N SER A 278 -5.77 -5.89 -2.35
CA SER A 278 -4.92 -5.51 -3.48
C SER A 278 -5.62 -4.54 -4.43
N GLY A 279 -6.88 -4.79 -4.76
CA GLY A 279 -7.71 -3.89 -5.57
C GLY A 279 -7.92 -2.51 -4.94
N GLN A 280 -8.06 -2.43 -3.60
CA GLN A 280 -8.14 -1.15 -2.89
C GLN A 280 -6.79 -0.42 -2.91
N LEU A 281 -5.67 -1.14 -2.73
CA LEU A 281 -4.33 -0.56 -2.84
C LEU A 281 -4.05 -0.02 -4.25
N ARG A 282 -4.48 -0.72 -5.29
CA ARG A 282 -4.42 -0.23 -6.67
C ARG A 282 -5.21 1.07 -6.85
N THR A 283 -6.40 1.16 -6.26
CA THR A 283 -7.22 2.38 -6.31
C THR A 283 -6.52 3.55 -5.62
N LEU A 284 -5.88 3.32 -4.46
CA LEU A 284 -5.02 4.30 -3.80
C LEU A 284 -3.84 4.74 -4.67
N ALA A 285 -3.19 3.79 -5.34
CA ALA A 285 -2.07 4.07 -6.23
C ALA A 285 -2.46 5.00 -7.39
N TYR A 286 -3.63 4.79 -7.99
CA TYR A 286 -4.18 5.72 -9.02
C TYR A 286 -4.39 7.12 -8.47
N GLY A 287 -4.97 7.27 -7.28
CA GLY A 287 -5.15 8.55 -6.62
C GLY A 287 -3.83 9.28 -6.38
N LEU A 288 -2.85 8.58 -5.82
CA LEU A 288 -1.53 9.12 -5.55
C LEU A 288 -0.79 9.53 -6.84
N MET A 289 -0.89 8.72 -7.89
CA MET A 289 -0.32 9.03 -9.21
C MET A 289 -0.94 10.30 -9.80
N LYS A 290 -2.27 10.44 -9.73
CA LYS A 290 -2.97 11.64 -10.20
C LYS A 290 -2.54 12.89 -9.43
N ILE A 291 -2.54 12.85 -8.11
CA ILE A 291 -2.13 13.97 -7.25
C ILE A 291 -0.69 14.39 -7.57
N SER A 292 0.22 13.42 -7.65
CA SER A 292 1.64 13.68 -7.94
C SER A 292 1.86 14.26 -9.33
N ASN A 293 1.12 13.80 -10.35
CA ASN A 293 1.18 14.35 -11.68
C ASN A 293 0.65 15.78 -11.75
N ASP A 294 -0.48 16.07 -11.12
CA ASP A 294 -1.06 17.42 -11.11
C ASP A 294 -0.12 18.43 -10.41
N ILE A 295 0.43 18.05 -9.24
CA ILE A 295 1.40 18.88 -8.53
C ILE A 295 2.64 19.14 -9.40
N ARG A 296 3.15 18.09 -10.07
CA ARG A 296 4.30 18.19 -10.98
C ARG A 296 4.01 19.12 -12.17
N TRP A 297 2.80 19.05 -12.74
CA TRP A 297 2.38 19.96 -13.81
C TRP A 297 2.28 21.40 -13.31
N MET A 298 1.60 21.64 -12.19
CA MET A 298 1.45 22.98 -11.63
C MET A 298 2.79 23.61 -11.22
N GLY A 299 3.74 22.78 -10.74
CA GLY A 299 5.09 23.22 -10.39
C GLY A 299 6.08 23.27 -11.56
N SER A 300 5.66 22.96 -12.79
CA SER A 300 6.55 22.95 -13.95
C SER A 300 7.08 24.34 -14.30
N GLY A 301 8.33 24.40 -14.71
CA GLY A 301 8.98 25.64 -15.14
C GLY A 301 10.37 25.80 -14.51
N PRO A 302 10.67 26.94 -13.88
CA PRO A 302 9.78 28.03 -13.45
C PRO A 302 9.31 29.00 -14.55
N ASN A 303 10.08 29.17 -15.64
CA ASN A 303 9.80 30.21 -16.65
C ASN A 303 9.03 29.68 -17.88
N THR A 304 9.24 28.41 -18.26
CA THR A 304 8.68 27.82 -19.48
C THR A 304 7.60 26.77 -19.23
N GLY A 305 7.09 26.68 -18.00
CA GLY A 305 5.99 25.81 -17.60
C GLY A 305 4.83 26.59 -16.98
N LEU A 306 3.96 25.89 -16.23
CA LEU A 306 2.80 26.50 -15.59
C LEU A 306 3.22 27.45 -14.46
N GLY A 307 4.12 27.02 -13.58
CA GLY A 307 4.67 27.84 -12.51
C GLY A 307 3.63 28.31 -11.48
N GLU A 308 2.54 27.57 -11.29
CA GLU A 308 1.46 27.89 -10.34
C GLU A 308 1.81 27.50 -8.90
N LEU A 309 2.64 26.45 -8.74
CA LEU A 309 3.16 25.99 -7.46
C LEU A 309 4.68 26.09 -7.42
N HIS A 310 5.19 26.33 -6.24
CA HIS A 310 6.59 26.14 -5.90
C HIS A 310 6.72 24.83 -5.09
N ILE A 311 7.43 23.86 -5.64
CA ILE A 311 7.70 22.56 -5.00
C ILE A 311 9.01 22.69 -4.23
N PRO A 312 9.12 22.13 -3.00
CA PRO A 312 10.35 22.23 -2.20
C PRO A 312 11.61 21.76 -2.91
N ASP A 313 12.68 22.53 -2.78
CA ASP A 313 14.01 22.22 -3.30
C ASP A 313 14.70 21.21 -2.36
N LEU A 314 14.71 19.93 -2.72
CA LEU A 314 15.24 18.88 -1.84
C LEU A 314 16.67 18.44 -2.18
N GLN A 315 17.07 18.55 -3.45
CA GLN A 315 18.39 18.18 -3.92
C GLN A 315 18.70 18.80 -5.28
N PRO A 316 19.98 18.91 -5.68
CA PRO A 316 20.34 19.33 -7.04
C PRO A 316 19.72 18.38 -8.08
N GLY A 317 19.10 18.95 -9.11
CA GLY A 317 18.32 18.19 -10.10
C GLY A 317 19.08 17.84 -11.39
N SER A 318 20.32 18.33 -11.55
CA SER A 318 21.09 18.11 -12.78
C SER A 318 22.58 18.13 -12.53
N SER A 319 23.31 17.25 -13.21
CA SER A 319 24.78 17.21 -13.18
C SER A 319 25.43 18.28 -14.09
N ILE A 320 24.67 18.85 -15.04
CA ILE A 320 25.20 19.80 -16.05
C ILE A 320 24.46 21.14 -16.11
N MET A 321 23.31 21.29 -15.43
CA MET A 321 22.52 22.51 -15.39
C MET A 321 22.47 23.05 -13.95
N PRO A 322 23.39 23.97 -13.57
CA PRO A 322 23.39 24.52 -12.22
C PRO A 322 22.06 25.21 -11.87
N GLY A 323 21.56 24.96 -10.66
CA GLY A 323 20.32 25.56 -10.17
C GLY A 323 19.02 24.90 -10.63
N LYS A 324 19.12 23.82 -11.48
CA LYS A 324 17.92 23.03 -11.83
C LYS A 324 17.53 22.13 -10.69
N VAL A 325 16.27 22.23 -10.25
CA VAL A 325 15.66 21.35 -9.25
C VAL A 325 14.51 20.57 -9.89
N ASN A 326 14.39 19.28 -9.55
CA ASN A 326 13.36 18.41 -10.08
C ASN A 326 12.33 18.04 -9.01
N PRO A 327 11.08 17.72 -9.38
CA PRO A 327 10.01 17.33 -8.45
C PRO A 327 10.17 15.85 -8.03
N VAL A 328 11.29 15.52 -7.37
CA VAL A 328 11.75 14.13 -7.15
C VAL A 328 10.77 13.28 -6.32
N ILE A 329 10.01 13.88 -5.40
CA ILE A 329 9.02 13.15 -4.62
C ILE A 329 7.81 12.79 -5.48
N CYS A 330 7.37 13.69 -6.38
CA CYS A 330 6.33 13.37 -7.36
C CYS A 330 6.73 12.17 -8.23
N GLU A 331 7.98 12.15 -8.69
CA GLU A 331 8.50 11.07 -9.53
C GLU A 331 8.56 9.75 -8.76
N ALA A 332 9.07 9.77 -7.52
CA ALA A 332 9.10 8.59 -6.65
C ALA A 332 7.68 8.04 -6.38
N ALA A 333 6.72 8.91 -6.08
CA ALA A 333 5.33 8.51 -5.85
C ALA A 333 4.69 7.86 -7.09
N ILE A 334 4.97 8.38 -8.28
CA ILE A 334 4.50 7.80 -9.54
C ILE A 334 5.11 6.41 -9.78
N MET A 335 6.40 6.23 -9.49
CA MET A 335 7.06 4.92 -9.61
C MET A 335 6.50 3.92 -8.60
N VAL A 336 6.26 4.32 -7.36
CA VAL A 336 5.59 3.47 -6.35
C VAL A 336 4.21 3.06 -6.83
N ALA A 337 3.41 4.00 -7.34
CA ALA A 337 2.08 3.70 -7.86
C ALA A 337 2.13 2.68 -9.02
N ALA A 338 3.08 2.83 -9.94
CA ALA A 338 3.28 1.87 -11.03
C ALA A 338 3.64 0.47 -10.51
N GLN A 339 4.53 0.38 -9.50
CA GLN A 339 4.89 -0.91 -8.88
C GLN A 339 3.70 -1.57 -8.21
N VAL A 340 2.89 -0.83 -7.45
CA VAL A 340 1.69 -1.35 -6.78
C VAL A 340 0.65 -1.87 -7.78
N ILE A 341 0.47 -1.17 -8.91
CA ILE A 341 -0.42 -1.62 -10.00
C ILE A 341 0.10 -2.93 -10.61
N GLY A 342 1.41 -3.06 -10.82
CA GLY A 342 2.03 -4.30 -11.29
C GLY A 342 1.87 -5.46 -10.30
N ASN A 343 2.06 -5.19 -9.01
CA ASN A 343 1.86 -6.17 -7.94
C ASN A 343 0.40 -6.67 -7.88
N ASP A 344 -0.58 -5.76 -8.04
CA ASP A 344 -2.00 -6.15 -8.10
C ASP A 344 -2.30 -7.12 -9.23
N ALA A 345 -1.74 -6.91 -10.40
CA ALA A 345 -1.87 -7.85 -11.52
C ALA A 345 -1.29 -9.24 -11.18
N THR A 346 -0.14 -9.28 -10.51
CA THR A 346 0.49 -10.52 -10.06
C THR A 346 -0.39 -11.23 -9.03
N ILE A 347 -0.92 -10.51 -8.04
CA ILE A 347 -1.81 -11.04 -7.01
C ILE A 347 -3.09 -11.61 -7.64
N ALA A 348 -3.73 -10.87 -8.54
CA ALA A 348 -4.94 -11.30 -9.23
C ALA A 348 -4.73 -12.58 -10.03
N LEU A 349 -3.63 -12.69 -10.77
CA LEU A 349 -3.29 -13.91 -11.52
C LEU A 349 -2.97 -15.08 -10.59
N SER A 350 -2.23 -14.85 -9.51
CA SER A 350 -1.87 -15.90 -8.55
C SER A 350 -3.09 -16.43 -7.80
N SER A 351 -4.14 -15.65 -7.63
CA SER A 351 -5.41 -16.11 -7.02
C SER A 351 -6.11 -17.18 -7.87
N THR A 352 -5.87 -17.18 -9.19
CA THR A 352 -6.44 -18.19 -10.10
C THR A 352 -5.80 -19.57 -9.98
N ASN A 353 -4.75 -19.73 -9.16
CA ASN A 353 -4.08 -21.00 -8.89
C ASN A 353 -4.80 -21.85 -7.82
N GLY A 354 -6.04 -21.52 -7.47
CA GLY A 354 -6.91 -22.36 -6.65
C GLY A 354 -7.44 -23.55 -7.47
N ALA A 355 -7.13 -24.76 -7.03
CA ALA A 355 -7.66 -26.00 -7.61
C ALA A 355 -8.22 -26.86 -6.48
N PHE A 356 -9.52 -27.14 -6.53
CA PHE A 356 -10.25 -27.84 -5.47
C PHE A 356 -10.05 -27.16 -4.10
N GLU A 357 -9.46 -27.80 -3.12
CA GLU A 357 -9.44 -27.38 -1.72
C GLU A 357 -8.23 -26.50 -1.35
N LEU A 358 -7.35 -26.12 -2.30
CA LEU A 358 -6.18 -25.31 -1.98
C LEU A 358 -5.76 -24.35 -3.11
N ASN A 359 -5.46 -23.12 -2.76
CA ASN A 359 -4.72 -22.20 -3.61
C ASN A 359 -3.20 -22.42 -3.44
N VAL A 360 -2.46 -22.46 -4.54
CA VAL A 360 -1.01 -22.72 -4.57
C VAL A 360 -0.18 -21.55 -5.15
N GLY A 361 -0.68 -20.32 -5.04
CA GLY A 361 0.00 -19.08 -5.39
C GLY A 361 0.28 -18.17 -4.20
N ILE A 362 0.18 -18.66 -2.96
CA ILE A 362 0.13 -17.86 -1.74
C ILE A 362 1.42 -17.09 -1.45
N PRO A 363 2.63 -17.66 -1.57
CA PRO A 363 3.86 -16.94 -1.22
C PRO A 363 4.10 -15.68 -2.08
N VAL A 364 3.86 -15.77 -3.39
CA VAL A 364 4.01 -14.61 -4.27
C VAL A 364 2.92 -13.57 -4.04
N MET A 365 1.70 -13.97 -3.68
CA MET A 365 0.64 -13.04 -3.29
C MET A 365 1.03 -12.28 -2.02
N ALA A 366 1.53 -12.98 -1.00
CA ALA A 366 1.98 -12.40 0.26
C ALA A 366 3.09 -11.35 0.05
N ALA A 367 4.14 -11.71 -0.69
CA ALA A 367 5.27 -10.82 -0.95
C ALA A 367 4.84 -9.53 -1.68
N ASN A 368 4.03 -9.66 -2.75
CA ASN A 368 3.57 -8.50 -3.52
C ASN A 368 2.60 -7.62 -2.73
N LEU A 369 1.75 -8.21 -1.88
CA LEU A 369 0.78 -7.47 -1.10
C LEU A 369 1.45 -6.69 0.04
N LEU A 370 2.33 -7.33 0.82
CA LEU A 370 3.09 -6.67 1.87
C LEU A 370 4.00 -5.56 1.32
N GLN A 371 4.68 -5.82 0.19
CA GLN A 371 5.46 -4.79 -0.49
C GLN A 371 4.59 -3.59 -0.88
N SER A 372 3.40 -3.82 -1.43
CA SER A 372 2.49 -2.75 -1.85
C SER A 372 2.03 -1.90 -0.68
N ILE A 373 1.69 -2.52 0.44
CA ILE A 373 1.28 -1.82 1.67
C ILE A 373 2.42 -0.95 2.19
N ARG A 374 3.63 -1.51 2.31
CA ARG A 374 4.82 -0.82 2.80
C ARG A 374 5.21 0.36 1.88
N LEU A 375 5.19 0.15 0.57
CA LEU A 375 5.50 1.20 -0.41
C LEU A 375 4.51 2.37 -0.31
N LEU A 376 3.19 2.07 -0.26
CA LEU A 376 2.16 3.10 -0.14
C LEU A 376 2.22 3.83 1.22
N ALA A 377 2.46 3.12 2.31
CA ALA A 377 2.60 3.73 3.63
C ALA A 377 3.80 4.70 3.66
N ASN A 378 4.96 4.25 3.22
CA ASN A 378 6.17 5.05 3.25
C ASN A 378 6.08 6.27 2.32
N VAL A 379 5.63 6.08 1.07
CA VAL A 379 5.54 7.19 0.12
C VAL A 379 4.46 8.20 0.51
N SER A 380 3.39 7.78 1.18
CA SER A 380 2.35 8.70 1.70
C SER A 380 2.91 9.64 2.77
N ARG A 381 3.72 9.14 3.71
CA ARG A 381 4.43 9.97 4.69
C ARG A 381 5.43 10.91 4.03
N VAL A 382 6.26 10.36 3.14
CA VAL A 382 7.28 11.15 2.40
C VAL A 382 6.61 12.24 1.55
N ALA A 383 5.51 11.94 0.88
CA ALA A 383 4.77 12.92 0.09
C ALA A 383 4.17 14.02 0.97
N ALA A 384 3.58 13.68 2.12
CA ALA A 384 3.06 14.65 3.07
C ALA A 384 4.17 15.60 3.56
N GLU A 385 5.23 15.04 4.13
CA GLU A 385 6.27 15.80 4.84
C GLU A 385 7.22 16.56 3.90
N LYS A 386 7.62 15.94 2.79
CA LYS A 386 8.68 16.49 1.92
C LYS A 386 8.17 17.15 0.65
N MET A 387 6.92 16.93 0.28
CA MET A 387 6.31 17.55 -0.90
C MET A 387 5.20 18.50 -0.47
N ILE A 388 4.09 17.99 0.10
CA ILE A 388 2.86 18.73 0.30
C ILE A 388 3.01 19.84 1.34
N ASP A 389 3.57 19.56 2.50
CA ASP A 389 3.69 20.56 3.59
C ASP A 389 4.54 21.77 3.20
N GLY A 390 5.52 21.59 2.34
CA GLY A 390 6.40 22.64 1.84
C GLY A 390 5.94 23.35 0.58
N LEU A 391 4.79 22.96 -0.02
CA LEU A 391 4.26 23.65 -1.21
C LEU A 391 3.89 25.11 -0.88
N SER A 392 4.17 26.00 -1.83
CA SER A 392 3.65 27.37 -1.81
C SER A 392 3.04 27.73 -3.17
N ALA A 393 2.03 28.61 -3.14
CA ALA A 393 1.36 29.06 -4.34
C ALA A 393 2.05 30.29 -4.93
N ASN A 394 2.24 30.30 -6.25
CA ASN A 394 2.57 31.50 -6.99
C ASN A 394 1.25 32.23 -7.35
N VAL A 395 0.76 33.02 -6.40
CA VAL A 395 -0.56 33.66 -6.47
C VAL A 395 -0.70 34.54 -7.71
N GLU A 396 0.34 35.35 -8.03
CA GLU A 396 0.33 36.20 -9.22
C GLU A 396 0.24 35.39 -10.52
N ARG A 397 1.01 34.32 -10.61
CA ARG A 397 1.00 33.43 -11.78
C ARG A 397 -0.34 32.71 -11.93
N CYS A 398 -0.89 32.20 -10.85
CA CYS A 398 -2.22 31.58 -10.83
C CYS A 398 -3.28 32.54 -11.37
N ARG A 399 -3.31 33.76 -10.84
CA ARG A 399 -4.26 34.79 -11.24
C ARG A 399 -4.07 35.20 -12.69
N PHE A 400 -2.84 35.46 -13.12
CA PHE A 400 -2.52 35.80 -14.51
C PHE A 400 -3.05 34.74 -15.50
N LEU A 401 -2.83 33.47 -15.22
CA LEU A 401 -3.29 32.37 -16.07
C LEU A 401 -4.84 32.26 -16.07
N ALA A 402 -5.48 32.48 -14.93
CA ALA A 402 -6.93 32.47 -14.83
C ALA A 402 -7.57 33.59 -15.65
N GLU A 403 -7.03 34.83 -15.55
CA GLU A 403 -7.53 36.01 -16.28
C GLU A 403 -7.23 35.91 -17.79
N ALA A 404 -6.14 35.26 -18.19
CA ALA A 404 -5.78 35.05 -19.60
C ALA A 404 -6.61 34.00 -20.31
N SER A 405 -7.33 33.15 -19.59
CA SER A 405 -8.13 32.06 -20.15
C SER A 405 -9.31 32.60 -20.97
N PRO A 406 -9.51 32.16 -22.23
CA PRO A 406 -10.68 32.54 -23.02
C PRO A 406 -11.99 32.03 -22.41
N SER A 407 -11.96 31.08 -21.49
CA SER A 407 -13.15 30.54 -20.81
C SER A 407 -13.77 31.55 -19.82
N THR A 408 -13.06 32.61 -19.48
CA THR A 408 -13.60 33.75 -18.69
C THR A 408 -14.75 34.47 -19.38
N VAL A 409 -14.97 34.23 -20.68
CA VAL A 409 -16.15 34.70 -21.42
C VAL A 409 -17.46 34.10 -20.91
N THR A 410 -17.42 32.97 -20.20
CA THR A 410 -18.60 32.17 -19.84
C THR A 410 -19.70 32.96 -19.11
N PRO A 411 -19.43 33.82 -18.12
CA PRO A 411 -20.47 34.63 -17.48
C PRO A 411 -21.18 35.62 -18.44
N LEU A 412 -20.52 36.04 -19.51
CA LEU A 412 -21.11 36.92 -20.52
C LEU A 412 -22.26 36.25 -21.29
N ASN A 413 -22.34 34.91 -21.30
CA ASN A 413 -23.47 34.19 -21.91
C ASN A 413 -24.81 34.67 -21.38
N LYS A 414 -24.88 35.09 -20.11
CA LYS A 414 -26.13 35.56 -19.50
C LYS A 414 -26.53 36.97 -19.98
N LEU A 415 -25.57 37.74 -20.47
CA LEU A 415 -25.78 39.14 -20.88
C LEU A 415 -26.01 39.24 -22.40
N ILE A 416 -25.21 38.54 -23.19
CA ILE A 416 -25.17 38.70 -24.65
C ILE A 416 -25.46 37.41 -25.43
N GLY A 417 -25.72 36.30 -24.72
CA GLY A 417 -25.99 35.00 -25.35
C GLY A 417 -24.76 34.23 -25.77
N TYR A 418 -24.92 32.91 -25.94
CA TYR A 418 -23.84 31.94 -26.18
C TYR A 418 -23.08 32.23 -27.51
N GLU A 419 -23.78 32.56 -28.58
CA GLU A 419 -23.15 32.78 -29.89
C GLU A 419 -22.24 34.02 -29.90
N ALA A 420 -22.68 35.12 -29.24
CA ALA A 420 -21.88 36.32 -29.10
C ALA A 420 -20.63 36.03 -28.26
N ALA A 421 -20.78 35.35 -27.13
CA ALA A 421 -19.67 34.94 -26.27
C ALA A 421 -18.68 34.01 -27.02
N ALA A 422 -19.17 33.09 -27.86
CA ALA A 422 -18.32 32.25 -28.70
C ALA A 422 -17.51 33.04 -29.75
N LYS A 423 -18.09 34.11 -30.33
CA LYS A 423 -17.35 35.02 -31.22
C LYS A 423 -16.24 35.76 -30.47
N ILE A 424 -16.54 36.24 -29.27
CA ILE A 424 -15.56 36.93 -28.40
C ILE A 424 -14.41 36.02 -28.06
N ALA A 425 -14.68 34.79 -27.62
CA ALA A 425 -13.63 33.82 -27.28
C ALA A 425 -12.74 33.50 -28.51
N LYS A 426 -13.35 33.27 -29.67
CA LYS A 426 -12.60 33.03 -30.91
C LYS A 426 -11.74 34.21 -31.33
N TYR A 427 -12.27 35.44 -31.18
CA TYR A 427 -11.54 36.66 -31.51
C TYR A 427 -10.34 36.85 -30.57
N SER A 428 -10.56 36.67 -29.26
CA SER A 428 -9.53 36.73 -28.23
C SER A 428 -8.35 35.80 -28.55
N VAL A 429 -8.63 34.52 -28.81
CA VAL A 429 -7.61 33.52 -29.16
C VAL A 429 -6.89 33.85 -30.48
N ALA A 430 -7.62 34.18 -31.52
CA ALA A 430 -7.07 34.46 -32.84
C ALA A 430 -6.15 35.70 -32.86
N ASN A 431 -6.50 36.72 -32.11
CA ASN A 431 -5.77 37.99 -32.05
C ASN A 431 -4.81 38.10 -30.85
N LYS A 432 -4.76 37.09 -29.99
CA LYS A 432 -3.93 37.06 -28.75
C LYS A 432 -4.19 38.26 -27.84
N VAL A 433 -5.45 38.57 -27.65
CA VAL A 433 -5.92 39.68 -26.79
C VAL A 433 -6.76 39.11 -25.65
N THR A 434 -6.97 39.89 -24.60
CA THR A 434 -7.84 39.49 -23.49
C THR A 434 -9.31 39.40 -23.95
N VAL A 435 -10.14 38.69 -23.17
CA VAL A 435 -11.60 38.63 -23.41
C VAL A 435 -12.18 40.04 -23.35
N ARG A 436 -11.71 40.90 -22.43
CA ARG A 436 -12.12 42.31 -22.35
C ARG A 436 -11.83 43.05 -23.66
N ASP A 437 -10.59 42.99 -24.13
CA ASP A 437 -10.19 43.70 -25.36
C ASP A 437 -11.02 43.18 -26.56
N ALA A 438 -11.32 41.89 -26.62
CA ALA A 438 -12.15 41.32 -27.66
C ALA A 438 -13.60 41.83 -27.61
N VAL A 439 -14.19 41.98 -26.39
CA VAL A 439 -15.53 42.58 -26.22
C VAL A 439 -15.57 44.00 -26.77
N VAL A 440 -14.56 44.82 -26.40
CA VAL A 440 -14.43 46.20 -26.87
C VAL A 440 -14.20 46.27 -28.37
N ALA A 441 -13.24 45.51 -28.92
CA ALA A 441 -12.89 45.50 -30.33
C ALA A 441 -14.05 45.04 -31.25
N LEU A 442 -14.90 44.15 -30.72
CA LEU A 442 -16.11 43.72 -31.45
C LEU A 442 -17.31 44.62 -31.26
N GLY A 443 -17.16 45.76 -30.57
CA GLY A 443 -18.13 46.87 -30.44
C GLY A 443 -19.31 46.55 -29.52
N TYR A 444 -19.26 45.56 -28.63
CA TYR A 444 -20.38 45.20 -27.72
C TYR A 444 -20.63 46.33 -26.67
N VAL A 445 -19.57 47.01 -26.23
CA VAL A 445 -19.70 48.15 -25.30
C VAL A 445 -20.24 49.33 -26.03
N GLU A 446 -19.73 49.68 -27.21
CA GLU A 446 -20.15 50.80 -28.05
C GLU A 446 -21.63 50.70 -28.44
N ARG A 447 -22.14 49.50 -28.77
CA ARG A 447 -23.55 49.27 -29.07
C ARG A 447 -24.45 49.23 -27.81
N GLY A 448 -23.90 49.33 -26.62
CA GLY A 448 -24.65 49.28 -25.36
C GLY A 448 -25.20 47.88 -25.01
N GLU A 449 -24.71 46.83 -25.63
CA GLU A 449 -25.09 45.46 -25.34
C GLU A 449 -24.53 44.99 -24.00
N VAL A 450 -23.37 45.51 -23.58
CA VAL A 450 -22.74 45.32 -22.27
C VAL A 450 -22.18 46.65 -21.78
N THR A 451 -22.44 47.02 -20.54
CA THR A 451 -21.80 48.18 -19.91
C THR A 451 -20.43 47.81 -19.37
N GLU A 452 -19.55 48.84 -19.18
CA GLU A 452 -18.23 48.61 -18.54
C GLU A 452 -18.37 47.96 -17.16
N ALA A 453 -19.33 48.41 -16.34
CA ALA A 453 -19.59 47.83 -15.02
C ALA A 453 -20.02 46.35 -15.08
N GLN A 454 -20.87 45.99 -16.05
CA GLN A 454 -21.27 44.59 -16.26
C GLN A 454 -20.10 43.76 -16.76
N LEU A 455 -19.23 44.34 -17.59
CA LEU A 455 -18.03 43.68 -18.10
C LEU A 455 -17.02 43.44 -16.96
N ASP A 456 -16.79 44.44 -16.10
CA ASP A 456 -15.95 44.30 -14.91
C ASP A 456 -16.45 43.19 -13.97
N GLU A 457 -17.77 43.18 -13.74
CA GLU A 457 -18.36 42.14 -12.90
C GLU A 457 -18.32 40.74 -13.52
N ALA A 458 -18.62 40.65 -14.81
CA ALA A 458 -18.64 39.36 -15.51
C ALA A 458 -17.23 38.74 -15.69
N LEU A 459 -16.20 39.55 -15.80
CA LEU A 459 -14.80 39.11 -15.96
C LEU A 459 -14.03 39.02 -14.64
N ASP A 460 -14.64 39.34 -13.53
CA ASP A 460 -14.02 39.14 -12.21
C ASP A 460 -13.92 37.62 -11.91
N VAL A 461 -12.72 37.06 -12.06
CA VAL A 461 -12.45 35.66 -11.86
C VAL A 461 -12.79 35.15 -10.46
N THR A 462 -12.81 36.07 -9.45
CA THR A 462 -13.19 35.72 -8.07
C THR A 462 -14.70 35.44 -7.93
N LYS A 463 -15.52 35.92 -8.85
CA LYS A 463 -16.97 35.68 -8.89
C LYS A 463 -17.38 34.46 -9.71
N MET A 464 -16.41 33.77 -10.31
CA MET A 464 -16.63 32.60 -11.13
C MET A 464 -16.48 31.27 -10.37
N LEU A 465 -16.18 31.31 -9.09
CA LEU A 465 -15.74 30.15 -8.27
C LEU A 465 -16.86 29.21 -7.83
N GLY A 466 -18.12 29.52 -8.18
CA GLY A 466 -19.28 28.72 -7.73
C GLY A 466 -19.64 28.95 -6.26
N ASN A 467 -20.54 28.14 -5.76
CA ASN A 467 -21.09 28.27 -4.39
C ASN A 467 -20.67 27.09 -3.48
N PHE A 468 -19.59 26.39 -3.79
CA PHE A 468 -19.13 25.22 -3.04
C PHE A 468 -17.87 25.51 -2.25
#